data_9b9df1ad9abe020598abb814ea5c797f
#
_entry.id   9b9df1ad9abe020598abb814ea5c797f
#
_cell.length_a   1.000
_cell.length_b   1.000
_cell.length_c   1.000
_cell.angle_alpha   90.00
_cell.angle_beta   90.00
_cell.angle_gamma   90.00
#
_symmetry.space_group_name_H-M   'P 1'
#
loop_
_entity.id
_entity.type
_entity.pdbx_description
1 polymer ?
#
loop_
_entity_poly.entity_id
_entity_poly.type
_entity_poly.pdbx_seq_one_letter_code
_entity_poly.pdbx_strand_id
1 'polypeptide(L)'
;MSLPVLTVEQLAPVVSRALDVPAARPVDWSCEPLDVDLVNPLTAGLYRVVGTAQVGLGAVRPWRVILKVVEHPDFTGTSLASGYAELPQDWNYWRREVLAYRSGLLERFTWPLRAVRCWGTEDVDDTTVWLWLEELDATSRPRWSLEELAASAYDWGAFSAQGVAMVRAVEALPWAARRWLRGWVGTARARGCNHAIAHAGCWEHPLLRDRLPPSARASCAELMGAADVLLDRLEALPRTVAHQDTQWNNIFRESRPEGRRTVAIDWSFFGTAAVGQDLGHHIAINLFHDAVRPGDAESHNETATEAYLAGLRADGWRGEATDVRFAATATGALQTVSFAACFIARLCPEFGAVQQWPEELAEERSTDVDAVMDAWCETFRYLLTLGERATRALAD
;
A
#
# COMPACT_ATOMS: atom_id res chain seq x y z
N MET A 1 10.76 4.03 22.13
CA MET A 1 11.37 2.69 22.00
C MET A 1 12.86 2.74 22.25
N SER A 2 13.46 1.69 22.85
CA SER A 2 14.92 1.58 22.95
C SER A 2 15.50 1.26 21.57
N LEU A 3 16.69 1.82 21.26
CA LEU A 3 17.41 1.49 20.04
C LEU A 3 17.77 -0.01 20.00
N PRO A 4 17.70 -0.66 18.83
CA PRO A 4 18.18 -2.02 18.66
C PRO A 4 19.67 -2.13 19.02
N VAL A 5 20.03 -3.14 19.81
CA VAL A 5 21.43 -3.46 20.09
C VAL A 5 21.93 -4.37 18.99
N LEU A 6 22.84 -3.85 18.16
CA LEU A 6 23.36 -4.55 16.98
C LEU A 6 24.73 -5.13 17.27
N THR A 7 24.97 -6.36 16.80
CA THR A 7 26.27 -7.04 16.93
C THR A 7 26.99 -7.20 15.59
N VAL A 8 28.29 -7.43 15.63
CA VAL A 8 29.09 -7.70 14.41
C VAL A 8 28.58 -8.94 13.68
N GLU A 9 28.18 -9.96 14.43
CA GLU A 9 27.68 -11.23 13.90
C GLU A 9 26.41 -11.04 13.08
N GLN A 10 25.50 -10.16 13.53
CA GLN A 10 24.26 -9.81 12.81
C GLN A 10 24.54 -8.95 11.57
N LEU A 11 25.43 -7.95 11.71
CA LEU A 11 25.73 -7.00 10.63
C LEU A 11 26.63 -7.58 9.53
N ALA A 12 27.56 -8.49 9.85
CA ALA A 12 28.54 -8.98 8.88
C ALA A 12 27.89 -9.60 7.61
N PRO A 13 26.89 -10.49 7.69
CA PRO A 13 26.24 -11.03 6.50
C PRO A 13 25.44 -9.98 5.71
N VAL A 14 24.84 -9.02 6.40
CA VAL A 14 24.06 -7.91 5.80
C VAL A 14 25.00 -6.97 5.02
N VAL A 15 26.07 -6.53 5.67
CA VAL A 15 27.06 -5.60 5.10
C VAL A 15 27.80 -6.25 3.92
N SER A 16 28.12 -7.54 4.02
CA SER A 16 28.75 -8.29 2.91
C SER A 16 27.87 -8.27 1.66
N ARG A 17 26.55 -8.46 1.81
CA ARG A 17 25.59 -8.38 0.69
C ARG A 17 25.39 -6.96 0.20
N ALA A 18 25.27 -5.98 1.11
CA ALA A 18 25.06 -4.58 0.76
C ALA A 18 26.25 -3.99 -0.02
N LEU A 19 27.47 -4.41 0.31
CA LEU A 19 28.70 -3.98 -0.38
C LEU A 19 29.05 -4.85 -1.59
N ASP A 20 28.38 -5.99 -1.78
CA ASP A 20 28.76 -7.04 -2.74
C ASP A 20 30.23 -7.47 -2.56
N VAL A 21 30.63 -7.67 -1.31
CA VAL A 21 32.00 -8.08 -0.94
C VAL A 21 31.93 -9.23 0.06
N PRO A 22 32.37 -10.43 -0.31
CA PRO A 22 32.40 -11.56 0.61
C PRO A 22 33.24 -11.25 1.87
N ALA A 23 32.72 -11.62 3.04
CA ALA A 23 33.38 -11.46 4.33
C ALA A 23 33.76 -10.01 4.69
N ALA A 24 32.99 -9.02 4.23
CA ALA A 24 33.12 -7.65 4.72
C ALA A 24 32.84 -7.63 6.22
N ARG A 25 33.74 -7.03 7.00
CA ARG A 25 33.65 -7.00 8.45
C ARG A 25 33.28 -5.58 8.92
N PRO A 26 32.09 -5.37 9.54
CA PRO A 26 31.78 -4.10 10.19
C PRO A 26 32.82 -3.73 11.24
N VAL A 27 33.23 -2.46 11.25
CA VAL A 27 34.26 -1.93 12.19
C VAL A 27 33.61 -0.97 13.18
N ASP A 28 32.79 -0.07 12.66
CA ASP A 28 31.99 0.87 13.44
C ASP A 28 30.60 1.04 12.80
N TRP A 29 29.64 1.48 13.59
CA TRP A 29 28.30 1.81 13.09
C TRP A 29 27.53 2.68 14.08
N SER A 30 26.56 3.42 13.55
CA SER A 30 25.49 4.06 14.32
C SER A 30 24.13 3.53 13.84
N CYS A 31 23.16 3.59 14.75
CA CYS A 31 21.77 3.23 14.49
C CYS A 31 20.88 4.39 14.95
N GLU A 32 20.11 4.96 14.03
CA GLU A 32 19.26 6.11 14.30
C GLU A 32 17.82 5.81 13.83
N PRO A 33 16.79 6.17 14.62
CA PRO A 33 15.43 6.04 14.15
C PRO A 33 15.20 6.93 12.94
N LEU A 34 14.42 6.45 11.98
CA LEU A 34 13.91 7.31 10.92
C LEU A 34 12.74 8.13 11.48
N ASP A 35 12.78 9.43 11.21
CA ASP A 35 11.68 10.34 11.53
C ASP A 35 10.57 10.18 10.47
N VAL A 36 9.74 9.15 10.64
CA VAL A 36 8.60 8.83 9.78
C VAL A 36 7.44 8.36 10.65
N ASP A 37 6.24 8.79 10.30
CA ASP A 37 5.03 8.32 10.95
C ASP A 37 4.77 6.85 10.63
N LEU A 38 4.85 6.00 11.65
CA LEU A 38 4.58 4.58 11.54
C LEU A 38 3.07 4.32 11.65
N VAL A 39 2.37 4.39 10.54
CA VAL A 39 0.92 4.13 10.49
C VAL A 39 0.61 2.62 10.59
N ASN A 40 1.53 1.78 10.12
CA ASN A 40 1.34 0.33 10.15
C ASN A 40 1.74 -0.24 11.52
N PRO A 41 0.80 -0.77 12.33
CA PRO A 41 1.08 -1.28 13.66
C PRO A 41 2.00 -2.52 13.69
N LEU A 42 2.23 -3.16 12.54
CA LEU A 42 3.22 -4.25 12.41
C LEU A 42 4.66 -3.75 12.38
N THR A 43 4.86 -2.47 12.06
CA THR A 43 6.19 -1.85 12.01
C THR A 43 6.48 -1.22 13.37
N ALA A 44 7.21 -1.93 14.21
CA ALA A 44 7.60 -1.45 15.53
C ALA A 44 8.72 -0.40 15.47
N GLY A 45 9.47 -0.34 14.35
CA GLY A 45 10.49 0.67 14.14
C GLY A 45 11.13 0.60 12.78
N LEU A 46 11.59 1.77 12.31
CA LEU A 46 12.44 1.94 11.15
C LEU A 46 13.70 2.67 11.56
N TYR A 47 14.86 2.09 11.25
CA TYR A 47 16.14 2.65 11.66
C TYR A 47 17.08 2.73 10.47
N ARG A 48 17.82 3.83 10.36
CA ARG A 48 18.98 3.94 9.50
C ARG A 48 20.19 3.41 10.24
N VAL A 49 20.88 2.44 9.65
CA VAL A 49 22.13 1.92 10.17
C VAL A 49 23.23 2.22 9.17
N VAL A 50 24.23 2.99 9.61
CA VAL A 50 25.37 3.42 8.80
C VAL A 50 26.66 3.08 9.50
N GLY A 51 27.70 2.81 8.73
CA GLY A 51 28.99 2.52 9.32
C GLY A 51 30.08 2.31 8.29
N THR A 52 31.21 1.76 8.77
CA THR A 52 32.32 1.36 7.92
C THR A 52 32.59 -0.12 8.06
N ALA A 53 33.12 -0.74 7.01
CA ALA A 53 33.52 -2.15 7.03
C ALA A 53 34.88 -2.34 6.39
N GLN A 54 35.67 -3.22 6.99
CA GLN A 54 36.93 -3.67 6.42
C GLN A 54 36.60 -4.64 5.26
N VAL A 55 37.21 -4.37 4.08
CA VAL A 55 37.07 -5.18 2.88
C VAL A 55 38.45 -5.58 2.40
N GLY A 56 38.72 -6.88 2.32
CA GLY A 56 40.04 -7.41 1.93
C GLY A 56 41.19 -6.94 2.85
N LEU A 57 42.38 -6.80 2.26
CA LEU A 57 43.60 -6.46 3.00
C LEU A 57 43.69 -4.95 3.24
N GLY A 58 42.99 -4.46 4.27
CA GLY A 58 43.18 -3.10 4.83
C GLY A 58 42.34 -1.98 4.21
N ALA A 59 41.52 -2.24 3.20
CA ALA A 59 40.59 -1.24 2.69
C ALA A 59 39.35 -1.12 3.58
N VAL A 60 38.88 0.11 3.79
CA VAL A 60 37.66 0.39 4.54
C VAL A 60 36.65 1.02 3.59
N ARG A 61 35.41 0.54 3.58
CA ARG A 61 34.30 1.07 2.77
C ARG A 61 33.14 1.49 3.65
N PRO A 62 32.50 2.64 3.39
CA PRO A 62 31.25 3.02 4.02
C PRO A 62 30.11 2.13 3.54
N TRP A 63 29.16 1.87 4.42
CA TRP A 63 27.91 1.15 4.11
C TRP A 63 26.73 1.78 4.83
N ARG A 64 25.55 1.52 4.31
CA ARG A 64 24.28 1.98 4.88
C ARG A 64 23.15 1.02 4.53
N VAL A 65 22.25 0.82 5.46
CA VAL A 65 21.07 -0.04 5.31
C VAL A 65 19.92 0.50 6.16
N ILE A 66 18.71 0.06 5.85
CA ILE A 66 17.52 0.29 6.68
C ILE A 66 17.21 -1.00 7.43
N LEU A 67 17.01 -0.89 8.73
CA LEU A 67 16.46 -1.94 9.56
C LEU A 67 14.98 -1.65 9.80
N LYS A 68 14.09 -2.51 9.29
CA LYS A 68 12.66 -2.53 9.60
C LYS A 68 12.42 -3.61 10.65
N VAL A 69 11.88 -3.21 11.80
CA VAL A 69 11.46 -4.13 12.87
C VAL A 69 9.99 -4.43 12.66
N VAL A 70 9.69 -5.70 12.39
CA VAL A 70 8.33 -6.21 12.27
C VAL A 70 7.99 -6.97 13.53
N GLU A 71 6.92 -6.57 14.21
CA GLU A 71 6.45 -7.22 15.42
C GLU A 71 5.05 -7.81 15.22
N HIS A 72 4.84 -8.93 15.89
CA HIS A 72 3.51 -9.50 16.08
C HIS A 72 2.66 -8.49 16.85
N PRO A 73 1.50 -8.08 16.32
CA PRO A 73 0.66 -7.11 17.02
C PRO A 73 0.18 -7.72 18.34
N ASP A 74 0.46 -7.01 19.43
CA ASP A 74 -0.17 -7.37 20.71
C ASP A 74 -1.63 -6.95 20.66
N PHE A 75 -2.52 -7.95 20.54
CA PHE A 75 -3.96 -7.76 20.43
C PHE A 75 -4.63 -7.18 21.68
N THR A 76 -3.86 -6.92 22.74
CA THR A 76 -4.41 -6.57 24.06
C THR A 76 -4.74 -5.08 24.24
N GLY A 77 -4.43 -4.18 23.30
CA GLY A 77 -4.51 -2.76 23.66
C GLY A 77 -4.92 -1.72 22.65
N THR A 78 -4.91 -1.92 21.34
CA THR A 78 -5.25 -0.87 20.38
C THR A 78 -6.33 -1.29 19.39
N SER A 79 -7.27 -0.37 19.10
CA SER A 79 -8.36 -0.60 18.14
C SER A 79 -7.87 -0.89 16.70
N LEU A 80 -6.63 -0.56 16.37
CA LEU A 80 -5.99 -0.85 15.08
C LEU A 80 -5.42 -2.27 15.04
N ALA A 81 -4.91 -2.81 16.16
CA ALA A 81 -4.40 -4.16 16.27
C ALA A 81 -5.47 -5.25 16.04
N SER A 82 -6.74 -4.95 16.34
CA SER A 82 -7.87 -5.89 16.18
C SER A 82 -8.15 -6.34 14.72
N GLY A 83 -7.37 -5.89 13.76
CA GLY A 83 -7.53 -6.24 12.36
C GLY A 83 -6.40 -7.09 11.78
N TYR A 84 -5.34 -7.36 12.54
CA TYR A 84 -4.25 -8.23 12.10
C TYR A 84 -4.47 -9.66 12.56
N ALA A 85 -4.00 -10.60 11.76
CA ALA A 85 -4.31 -11.99 11.94
C ALA A 85 -3.04 -12.83 12.06
N GLU A 86 -3.13 -13.86 12.88
CA GLU A 86 -2.09 -14.86 13.09
C GLU A 86 -2.05 -15.91 11.98
N LEU A 87 -3.18 -16.11 11.29
CA LEU A 87 -3.30 -17.19 10.32
C LEU A 87 -2.73 -16.76 8.96
N PRO A 88 -1.87 -17.58 8.35
CA PRO A 88 -1.22 -17.25 7.09
C PRO A 88 -2.16 -16.88 5.94
N GLN A 89 -3.37 -17.45 5.91
CA GLN A 89 -4.38 -17.20 4.88
C GLN A 89 -5.14 -15.88 5.05
N ASP A 90 -5.06 -15.26 6.22
CA ASP A 90 -5.76 -14.00 6.47
C ASP A 90 -5.16 -12.86 5.65
N TRP A 91 -6.02 -11.94 5.21
CA TRP A 91 -5.63 -10.88 4.30
C TRP A 91 -4.52 -9.96 4.84
N ASN A 92 -4.40 -9.85 6.14
CA ASN A 92 -3.47 -8.98 6.90
C ASN A 92 -2.50 -9.77 7.78
N TYR A 93 -2.07 -10.96 7.35
CA TYR A 93 -1.13 -11.79 8.09
C TYR A 93 0.20 -11.07 8.33
N TRP A 94 0.60 -10.96 9.59
CA TRP A 94 1.69 -10.11 10.04
C TRP A 94 3.09 -10.45 9.49
N ARG A 95 3.38 -11.72 9.23
CA ARG A 95 4.69 -12.17 8.69
C ARG A 95 4.78 -12.11 7.17
N ARG A 96 3.75 -11.66 6.45
CA ARG A 96 3.71 -11.80 4.99
C ARG A 96 4.84 -11.07 4.28
N GLU A 97 5.18 -9.85 4.68
CA GLU A 97 6.30 -9.12 4.08
C GLU A 97 7.63 -9.87 4.23
N VAL A 98 7.90 -10.38 5.43
CA VAL A 98 9.10 -11.19 5.71
C VAL A 98 9.16 -12.41 4.80
N LEU A 99 8.04 -13.13 4.65
CA LEU A 99 7.95 -14.33 3.83
C LEU A 99 8.04 -14.01 2.33
N ALA A 100 7.55 -12.85 1.90
CA ALA A 100 7.70 -12.39 0.52
C ALA A 100 9.18 -12.23 0.16
N TYR A 101 9.98 -11.57 1.00
CA TYR A 101 11.42 -11.48 0.80
C TYR A 101 12.13 -12.84 0.87
N ARG A 102 11.79 -13.66 1.87
CA ARG A 102 12.40 -15.01 2.03
C ARG A 102 12.10 -15.95 0.87
N SER A 103 11.01 -15.73 0.16
CA SER A 103 10.62 -16.57 -0.99
C SER A 103 11.53 -16.42 -2.20
N GLY A 104 12.29 -15.32 -2.31
CA GLY A 104 13.08 -14.97 -3.50
C GLY A 104 12.23 -14.59 -4.72
N LEU A 105 10.89 -14.58 -4.61
CA LEU A 105 10.02 -14.26 -5.75
C LEU A 105 10.09 -12.78 -6.15
N LEU A 106 10.32 -11.89 -5.19
CA LEU A 106 10.42 -10.45 -5.46
C LEU A 106 11.66 -10.10 -6.31
N GLU A 107 12.72 -10.87 -6.23
CA GLU A 107 13.96 -10.67 -7.01
C GLU A 107 13.77 -10.98 -8.51
N ARG A 108 12.67 -11.65 -8.88
CA ARG A 108 12.35 -11.97 -10.29
C ARG A 108 11.84 -10.74 -11.06
N PHE A 109 11.36 -9.71 -10.36
CA PHE A 109 10.94 -8.45 -10.95
C PHE A 109 12.13 -7.48 -10.96
N THR A 110 12.58 -7.07 -12.13
CA THR A 110 13.79 -6.25 -12.28
C THR A 110 13.58 -4.95 -13.04
N TRP A 111 12.72 -4.96 -14.05
CA TRP A 111 12.44 -3.83 -14.92
C TRP A 111 11.01 -3.91 -15.48
N PRO A 112 10.28 -2.78 -15.57
CA PRO A 112 10.59 -1.44 -15.08
C PRO A 112 10.28 -1.22 -13.60
N LEU A 113 9.83 -2.26 -12.88
CA LEU A 113 9.57 -2.24 -11.45
C LEU A 113 10.37 -3.31 -10.73
N ARG A 114 10.91 -2.97 -9.58
CA ARG A 114 11.53 -3.93 -8.65
C ARG A 114 11.07 -3.71 -7.21
N ALA A 115 11.18 -4.74 -6.41
CA ALA A 115 11.15 -4.56 -4.96
C ALA A 115 12.44 -3.88 -4.45
N VAL A 116 12.35 -3.19 -3.30
CA VAL A 116 13.54 -2.81 -2.56
C VAL A 116 14.35 -4.08 -2.21
N ARG A 117 15.68 -4.00 -2.29
CA ARG A 117 16.51 -5.17 -1.98
C ARG A 117 16.47 -5.48 -0.50
N CYS A 118 16.37 -6.77 -0.18
CA CYS A 118 16.48 -7.26 1.17
C CYS A 118 17.85 -7.93 1.35
N TRP A 119 18.68 -7.36 2.22
CA TRP A 119 20.01 -7.87 2.52
C TRP A 119 20.00 -9.03 3.53
N GLY A 120 18.85 -9.24 4.18
CA GLY A 120 18.65 -10.35 5.09
C GLY A 120 17.42 -10.19 5.98
N THR A 121 17.05 -11.28 6.60
CA THR A 121 15.99 -11.33 7.60
C THR A 121 16.48 -12.12 8.80
N GLU A 122 16.08 -11.72 10.00
CA GLU A 122 16.46 -12.36 11.25
C GLU A 122 15.23 -12.52 12.15
N ASP A 123 14.92 -13.74 12.57
CA ASP A 123 13.94 -13.97 13.63
C ASP A 123 14.63 -13.67 14.96
N VAL A 124 14.30 -12.56 15.60
CA VAL A 124 14.87 -12.15 16.89
C VAL A 124 14.27 -13.01 18.00
N ASP A 125 12.96 -13.22 17.93
CA ASP A 125 12.18 -14.11 18.79
C ASP A 125 10.90 -14.57 18.04
N ASP A 126 9.97 -15.20 18.75
CA ASP A 126 8.72 -15.71 18.18
C ASP A 126 7.79 -14.60 17.66
N THR A 127 7.96 -13.38 18.15
CA THR A 127 7.10 -12.21 17.89
C THR A 127 7.78 -11.10 17.11
N THR A 128 9.10 -11.13 16.93
CA THR A 128 9.89 -10.05 16.36
C THR A 128 10.76 -10.56 15.22
N VAL A 129 10.67 -9.92 14.06
CA VAL A 129 11.53 -10.19 12.91
C VAL A 129 12.16 -8.90 12.42
N TRP A 130 13.46 -8.94 12.15
CA TRP A 130 14.21 -7.86 11.52
C TRP A 130 14.32 -8.08 10.02
N LEU A 131 14.05 -7.01 9.25
CA LEU A 131 14.27 -6.92 7.81
C LEU A 131 15.40 -5.92 7.57
N TRP A 132 16.47 -6.36 6.92
CA TRP A 132 17.58 -5.52 6.51
C TRP A 132 17.40 -5.13 5.04
N LEU A 133 17.03 -3.87 4.81
CA LEU A 133 16.65 -3.36 3.50
C LEU A 133 17.69 -2.39 2.93
N GLU A 134 17.70 -2.27 1.62
CA GLU A 134 18.42 -1.23 0.89
C GLU A 134 17.91 0.15 1.33
N GLU A 135 18.82 1.08 1.61
CA GLU A 135 18.45 2.48 1.76
C GLU A 135 18.24 3.09 0.38
N LEU A 136 17.03 3.56 0.15
CA LEU A 136 16.67 4.30 -1.06
C LEU A 136 16.91 5.79 -0.84
N ASP A 137 17.31 6.49 -1.88
CA ASP A 137 17.52 7.92 -1.81
C ASP A 137 16.18 8.65 -1.67
N ALA A 138 15.95 9.30 -0.54
CA ALA A 138 14.72 10.06 -0.27
C ALA A 138 14.57 11.26 -1.23
N THR A 139 15.65 11.78 -1.81
CA THR A 139 15.59 12.82 -2.84
C THR A 139 14.99 12.30 -4.15
N SER A 140 14.94 10.98 -4.32
CA SER A 140 14.23 10.32 -5.41
C SER A 140 12.70 10.26 -5.21
N ARG A 141 12.17 10.81 -4.12
CA ARG A 141 10.73 11.10 -3.95
C ARG A 141 10.43 12.49 -4.50
N PRO A 142 10.13 12.62 -5.79
CA PRO A 142 9.69 13.90 -6.31
C PRO A 142 8.33 14.24 -5.68
N ARG A 143 7.99 15.52 -5.67
CA ARG A 143 6.60 15.90 -5.49
C ARG A 143 5.85 15.29 -6.68
N TRP A 144 4.97 14.34 -6.41
CA TRP A 144 4.32 13.55 -7.44
C TRP A 144 3.48 14.43 -8.36
N SER A 145 3.89 14.52 -9.62
CA SER A 145 3.07 15.08 -10.71
C SER A 145 2.19 13.97 -11.29
N LEU A 146 1.15 14.35 -12.03
CA LEU A 146 0.33 13.37 -12.78
C LEU A 146 1.17 12.54 -13.75
N GLU A 147 2.22 13.14 -14.34
CA GLU A 147 3.17 12.44 -15.21
C GLU A 147 3.96 11.36 -14.46
N GLU A 148 4.46 11.67 -13.26
CA GLU A 148 5.19 10.70 -12.43
C GLU A 148 4.28 9.55 -11.97
N LEU A 149 3.04 9.86 -11.59
CA LEU A 149 2.04 8.85 -11.24
C LEU A 149 1.66 7.98 -12.43
N ALA A 150 1.52 8.55 -13.62
CA ALA A 150 1.28 7.81 -14.86
C ALA A 150 2.48 6.91 -15.21
N ALA A 151 3.71 7.41 -15.09
CA ALA A 151 4.91 6.61 -15.31
C ALA A 151 5.01 5.44 -14.32
N SER A 152 4.63 5.66 -13.06
CA SER A 152 4.51 4.59 -12.07
C SER A 152 3.40 3.59 -12.44
N ALA A 153 2.25 4.05 -12.92
CA ALA A 153 1.17 3.18 -13.39
C ALA A 153 1.60 2.30 -14.57
N TYR A 154 2.40 2.84 -15.50
CA TYR A 154 3.02 2.04 -16.57
C TYR A 154 3.90 0.92 -16.00
N ASP A 155 4.76 1.24 -15.04
CA ASP A 155 5.65 0.26 -14.40
C ASP A 155 4.84 -0.83 -13.67
N TRP A 156 3.74 -0.47 -13.00
CA TRP A 156 2.81 -1.43 -12.39
C TRP A 156 2.10 -2.30 -13.44
N GLY A 157 1.79 -1.76 -14.61
CA GLY A 157 1.23 -2.53 -15.73
C GLY A 157 2.20 -3.60 -16.22
N ALA A 158 3.47 -3.24 -16.45
CA ALA A 158 4.52 -4.18 -16.85
C ALA A 158 4.77 -5.25 -15.77
N PHE A 159 4.84 -4.83 -14.49
CA PHE A 159 4.93 -5.77 -13.35
C PHE A 159 3.77 -6.77 -13.35
N SER A 160 2.54 -6.30 -13.57
CA SER A 160 1.36 -7.17 -13.62
C SER A 160 1.42 -8.15 -14.78
N ALA A 161 1.89 -7.73 -15.96
CA ALA A 161 2.06 -8.64 -17.10
C ALA A 161 3.05 -9.78 -16.79
N GLN A 162 4.20 -9.45 -16.18
CA GLN A 162 5.20 -10.43 -15.73
C GLN A 162 4.62 -11.37 -14.66
N GLY A 163 3.82 -10.80 -13.74
CA GLY A 163 3.18 -11.51 -12.63
C GLY A 163 2.20 -12.60 -13.06
N VAL A 164 1.56 -12.47 -14.23
CA VAL A 164 0.62 -13.50 -14.75
C VAL A 164 1.26 -14.89 -14.82
N ALA A 165 2.49 -14.98 -15.28
CA ALA A 165 3.21 -16.26 -15.38
C ALA A 165 3.56 -16.85 -13.99
N MET A 166 3.55 -16.05 -12.95
CA MET A 166 3.95 -16.44 -11.59
C MET A 166 2.76 -16.81 -10.67
N VAL A 167 1.51 -16.57 -11.12
CA VAL A 167 0.30 -16.77 -10.30
C VAL A 167 0.28 -18.13 -9.63
N ARG A 168 0.51 -19.22 -10.35
CA ARG A 168 0.49 -20.58 -9.79
C ARG A 168 1.52 -20.77 -8.68
N ALA A 169 2.71 -20.20 -8.85
CA ALA A 169 3.78 -20.31 -7.85
C ALA A 169 3.42 -19.52 -6.57
N VAL A 170 2.85 -18.33 -6.72
CA VAL A 170 2.41 -17.50 -5.59
C VAL A 170 1.19 -18.12 -4.89
N GLU A 171 0.22 -18.62 -5.63
CA GLU A 171 -0.97 -19.27 -5.06
C GLU A 171 -0.67 -20.60 -4.35
N ALA A 172 0.46 -21.23 -4.61
CA ALA A 172 0.92 -22.38 -3.86
C ALA A 172 1.43 -22.02 -2.45
N LEU A 173 1.73 -20.75 -2.19
CA LEU A 173 2.22 -20.29 -0.90
C LEU A 173 1.05 -20.08 0.07
N PRO A 174 1.03 -20.73 1.24
CA PRO A 174 -0.11 -20.67 2.17
C PRO A 174 -0.33 -19.27 2.74
N TRP A 175 0.70 -18.43 2.75
CA TRP A 175 0.71 -17.08 3.31
C TRP A 175 0.45 -15.96 2.29
N ALA A 176 0.45 -16.25 0.98
CA ALA A 176 0.17 -15.24 -0.04
C ALA A 176 -1.29 -14.77 0.04
N ALA A 177 -1.52 -13.45 -0.04
CA ALA A 177 -2.87 -12.90 -0.02
C ALA A 177 -3.59 -13.21 -1.36
N ARG A 178 -4.72 -13.90 -1.30
CA ARG A 178 -5.49 -14.28 -2.50
C ARG A 178 -6.79 -13.51 -2.64
N ARG A 179 -7.33 -13.03 -1.52
CA ARG A 179 -8.61 -12.32 -1.39
C ARG A 179 -8.47 -11.09 -0.50
N TRP A 180 -7.37 -10.36 -0.69
CA TRP A 180 -7.04 -9.22 0.14
C TRP A 180 -8.17 -8.19 0.18
N LEU A 181 -8.71 -7.78 -0.99
CA LEU A 181 -9.75 -6.77 -1.07
C LEU A 181 -11.04 -7.19 -0.35
N ARG A 182 -11.43 -8.48 -0.46
CA ARG A 182 -12.58 -9.01 0.29
C ARG A 182 -12.38 -8.92 1.80
N GLY A 183 -11.19 -9.28 2.27
CA GLY A 183 -10.83 -9.14 3.67
C GLY A 183 -10.83 -7.70 4.15
N TRP A 184 -10.28 -6.79 3.34
CA TRP A 184 -10.29 -5.36 3.60
C TRP A 184 -11.72 -4.79 3.73
N VAL A 185 -12.58 -5.04 2.73
CA VAL A 185 -13.98 -4.60 2.74
C VAL A 185 -14.73 -5.16 3.94
N GLY A 186 -14.52 -6.44 4.27
CA GLY A 186 -15.10 -7.08 5.45
C GLY A 186 -14.69 -6.38 6.75
N THR A 187 -13.39 -6.07 6.87
CA THR A 187 -12.86 -5.34 8.02
C THR A 187 -13.40 -3.90 8.10
N ALA A 188 -13.45 -3.18 6.97
CA ALA A 188 -14.02 -1.82 6.94
C ALA A 188 -15.51 -1.82 7.33
N ARG A 189 -16.30 -2.80 6.86
CA ARG A 189 -17.68 -2.99 7.26
C ARG A 189 -17.81 -3.16 8.77
N ALA A 190 -16.95 -3.99 9.38
CA ALA A 190 -16.96 -4.24 10.83
C ALA A 190 -16.50 -3.03 11.66
N ARG A 191 -15.59 -2.22 11.13
CA ARG A 191 -14.97 -1.08 11.85
C ARG A 191 -15.74 0.23 11.81
N GLY A 192 -16.78 0.37 11.01
CA GLY A 192 -17.55 1.62 10.98
C GLY A 192 -18.30 1.89 9.69
N CYS A 193 -17.94 1.31 8.56
CA CYS A 193 -18.64 1.51 7.29
C CYS A 193 -20.13 1.18 7.40
N ASN A 194 -20.47 0.01 7.97
CA ASN A 194 -21.88 -0.38 8.19
C ASN A 194 -22.58 0.58 9.15
N HIS A 195 -21.89 1.07 10.18
CA HIS A 195 -22.46 2.07 11.10
C HIS A 195 -22.79 3.37 10.36
N ALA A 196 -21.84 3.92 9.60
CA ALA A 196 -22.09 5.13 8.80
C ALA A 196 -23.29 4.97 7.87
N ILE A 197 -23.41 3.83 7.18
CA ILE A 197 -24.52 3.54 6.28
C ILE A 197 -25.86 3.46 7.04
N ALA A 198 -25.88 2.76 8.19
CA ALA A 198 -27.10 2.54 8.98
C ALA A 198 -27.62 3.84 9.61
N HIS A 199 -26.74 4.72 10.07
CA HIS A 199 -27.09 5.91 10.85
C HIS A 199 -27.05 7.19 10.01
N ALA A 200 -28.24 7.72 9.65
CA ALA A 200 -28.37 8.95 8.86
C ALA A 200 -27.70 10.16 9.55
N GLY A 201 -27.74 10.21 10.88
CA GLY A 201 -27.17 11.30 11.68
C GLY A 201 -25.66 11.51 11.45
N CYS A 202 -24.91 10.47 11.06
CA CYS A 202 -23.50 10.62 10.72
C CYS A 202 -23.29 11.56 9.52
N TRP A 203 -24.20 11.57 8.55
CA TRP A 203 -24.14 12.38 7.32
C TRP A 203 -24.68 13.81 7.54
N GLU A 204 -25.41 14.03 8.63
CA GLU A 204 -25.91 15.34 9.04
C GLU A 204 -24.86 16.14 9.85
N HIS A 205 -23.68 15.56 10.06
CA HIS A 205 -22.61 16.27 10.76
C HIS A 205 -22.27 17.59 10.05
N PRO A 206 -22.09 18.73 10.76
CA PRO A 206 -21.85 20.04 10.15
C PRO A 206 -20.73 20.09 9.11
N LEU A 207 -19.68 19.28 9.29
CA LEU A 207 -18.57 19.19 8.35
C LEU A 207 -18.91 18.43 7.05
N LEU A 208 -20.02 17.69 6.99
CA LEU A 208 -20.40 16.85 5.84
C LEU A 208 -21.66 17.31 5.12
N ARG A 209 -22.71 17.70 5.86
CA ARG A 209 -24.07 17.90 5.32
C ARG A 209 -24.16 18.90 4.18
N ASP A 210 -23.33 19.98 4.22
CA ASP A 210 -23.35 21.05 3.22
C ASP A 210 -22.29 20.79 2.10
N ARG A 211 -21.45 19.76 2.27
CA ARG A 211 -20.36 19.39 1.35
C ARG A 211 -20.65 18.14 0.52
N LEU A 212 -21.41 17.20 1.09
CA LEU A 212 -21.80 15.98 0.38
C LEU A 212 -23.25 16.12 -0.16
N PRO A 213 -23.54 15.56 -1.35
CA PRO A 213 -24.91 15.53 -1.85
C PRO A 213 -25.80 14.66 -0.96
N PRO A 214 -27.11 14.96 -0.84
CA PRO A 214 -28.05 14.16 -0.04
C PRO A 214 -28.08 12.66 -0.45
N SER A 215 -27.70 12.34 -1.69
CA SER A 215 -27.62 10.98 -2.20
C SER A 215 -26.36 10.21 -1.75
N ALA A 216 -25.33 10.88 -1.20
CA ALA A 216 -24.04 10.26 -0.91
C ALA A 216 -24.16 9.00 -0.03
N ARG A 217 -25.01 9.04 1.01
CA ARG A 217 -25.29 7.89 1.86
C ARG A 217 -25.92 6.73 1.07
N ALA A 218 -26.89 7.05 0.20
CA ALA A 218 -27.58 6.04 -0.63
C ALA A 218 -26.60 5.40 -1.64
N SER A 219 -25.77 6.21 -2.33
CA SER A 219 -24.73 5.70 -3.23
C SER A 219 -23.72 4.82 -2.50
N CYS A 220 -23.30 5.21 -1.29
CA CYS A 220 -22.42 4.37 -0.45
C CYS A 220 -23.10 3.05 -0.07
N ALA A 221 -24.39 3.08 0.32
CA ALA A 221 -25.15 1.89 0.68
C ALA A 221 -25.36 0.96 -0.52
N GLU A 222 -25.63 1.51 -1.70
CA GLU A 222 -25.78 0.75 -2.95
C GLU A 222 -24.48 0.03 -3.32
N LEU A 223 -23.35 0.75 -3.32
CA LEU A 223 -22.03 0.14 -3.58
C LEU A 223 -21.72 -0.98 -2.58
N MET A 224 -21.94 -0.75 -1.28
CA MET A 224 -21.67 -1.76 -0.26
C MET A 224 -22.66 -2.92 -0.32
N GLY A 225 -23.88 -2.70 -0.77
CA GLY A 225 -24.87 -3.76 -1.06
C GLY A 225 -24.45 -4.64 -2.25
N ALA A 226 -23.83 -4.06 -3.28
CA ALA A 226 -23.31 -4.76 -4.43
C ALA A 226 -21.91 -5.38 -4.23
N ALA A 227 -21.26 -5.10 -3.09
CA ALA A 227 -19.84 -5.39 -2.90
C ALA A 227 -19.50 -6.88 -3.08
N ASP A 228 -20.33 -7.81 -2.59
CA ASP A 228 -20.04 -9.24 -2.71
C ASP A 228 -20.09 -9.71 -4.16
N VAL A 229 -21.04 -9.20 -4.97
CA VAL A 229 -21.14 -9.49 -6.41
C VAL A 229 -19.97 -8.90 -7.17
N LEU A 230 -19.56 -7.67 -6.84
CA LEU A 230 -18.38 -7.03 -7.44
C LEU A 230 -17.10 -7.81 -7.10
N LEU A 231 -16.95 -8.26 -5.85
CA LEU A 231 -15.82 -9.06 -5.40
C LEU A 231 -15.79 -10.44 -6.10
N ASP A 232 -16.93 -11.10 -6.26
CA ASP A 232 -17.03 -12.37 -6.96
C ASP A 232 -16.62 -12.21 -8.45
N ARG A 233 -17.09 -11.15 -9.11
CA ARG A 233 -16.68 -10.85 -10.49
C ARG A 233 -15.18 -10.54 -10.59
N LEU A 234 -14.62 -9.74 -9.66
CA LEU A 234 -13.17 -9.49 -9.60
C LEU A 234 -12.36 -10.77 -9.43
N GLU A 235 -12.79 -11.67 -8.54
CA GLU A 235 -12.11 -12.94 -8.28
C GLU A 235 -12.16 -13.91 -9.45
N ALA A 236 -13.14 -13.75 -10.37
CA ALA A 236 -13.27 -14.53 -11.61
C ALA A 236 -12.42 -14.00 -12.78
N LEU A 237 -11.87 -12.78 -12.70
CA LEU A 237 -11.04 -12.20 -13.74
C LEU A 237 -9.63 -12.86 -13.82
N PRO A 238 -8.93 -12.70 -14.95
CA PRO A 238 -7.53 -13.11 -15.07
C PRO A 238 -6.68 -12.52 -13.96
N ARG A 239 -5.86 -13.35 -13.33
CA ARG A 239 -5.07 -13.00 -12.14
C ARG A 239 -3.63 -12.69 -12.47
N THR A 240 -3.01 -11.91 -11.61
CA THR A 240 -1.59 -11.59 -11.60
C THR A 240 -1.04 -11.58 -10.18
N VAL A 241 0.28 -11.54 -10.04
CA VAL A 241 0.93 -11.16 -8.77
C VAL A 241 0.62 -9.69 -8.49
N ALA A 242 0.33 -9.36 -7.25
CA ALA A 242 -0.09 -8.03 -6.83
C ALA A 242 0.60 -7.59 -5.54
N HIS A 243 0.85 -6.28 -5.45
CA HIS A 243 1.36 -5.59 -4.27
C HIS A 243 0.24 -5.24 -3.29
N GLN A 244 -0.87 -4.76 -3.81
CA GLN A 244 -2.13 -4.40 -3.12
C GLN A 244 -2.02 -3.19 -2.18
N ASP A 245 -0.87 -2.46 -2.21
CA ASP A 245 -0.68 -1.18 -1.51
C ASP A 245 0.20 -0.23 -2.33
N THR A 246 -0.28 0.15 -3.51
CA THR A 246 0.45 0.92 -4.53
C THR A 246 0.37 2.43 -4.33
N GLN A 247 0.30 2.88 -3.08
CA GLN A 247 0.27 4.30 -2.73
C GLN A 247 1.64 4.96 -2.95
N TRP A 248 1.62 6.28 -3.15
CA TRP A 248 2.80 7.07 -3.50
C TRP A 248 3.96 6.97 -2.50
N ASN A 249 3.66 6.79 -1.21
CA ASN A 249 4.69 6.66 -0.17
C ASN A 249 5.34 5.27 -0.11
N ASN A 250 4.81 4.28 -0.83
CA ASN A 250 5.40 2.95 -0.97
C ASN A 250 6.24 2.81 -2.25
N ILE A 251 6.43 3.89 -3.02
CA ILE A 251 7.17 3.84 -4.27
C ILE A 251 8.24 4.93 -4.36
N PHE A 252 9.34 4.60 -5.04
CA PHE A 252 10.46 5.48 -5.35
C PHE A 252 10.77 5.42 -6.84
N ARG A 253 11.33 6.50 -7.40
CA ARG A 253 11.76 6.55 -8.80
C ARG A 253 13.29 6.51 -8.87
N GLU A 254 13.85 5.42 -9.32
CA GLU A 254 15.29 5.23 -9.47
C GLU A 254 15.73 5.55 -10.90
N SER A 255 16.75 6.39 -11.07
CA SER A 255 17.35 6.68 -12.37
C SER A 255 18.35 5.60 -12.76
N ARG A 256 18.29 5.14 -14.02
CA ARG A 256 19.18 4.14 -14.61
C ARG A 256 19.55 4.58 -16.03
N PRO A 257 20.59 4.01 -16.64
CA PRO A 257 20.94 4.31 -18.04
C PRO A 257 19.80 4.04 -19.02
N GLU A 258 18.98 2.99 -18.73
CA GLU A 258 17.84 2.58 -19.56
C GLU A 258 16.60 3.46 -19.35
N GLY A 259 16.62 4.36 -18.37
CA GLY A 259 15.51 5.23 -17.98
C GLY A 259 15.25 5.23 -16.49
N ARG A 260 14.07 5.69 -16.09
CA ARG A 260 13.63 5.66 -14.68
C ARG A 260 12.75 4.43 -14.44
N ARG A 261 12.89 3.80 -13.28
CA ARG A 261 12.05 2.68 -12.86
C ARG A 261 11.45 2.91 -11.49
N THR A 262 10.37 2.22 -11.21
CA THR A 262 9.75 2.19 -9.88
C THR A 262 10.45 1.18 -8.97
N VAL A 263 10.72 1.59 -7.74
CA VAL A 263 11.15 0.69 -6.66
C VAL A 263 10.04 0.68 -5.61
N ALA A 264 9.46 -0.49 -5.36
CA ALA A 264 8.37 -0.67 -4.40
C ALA A 264 8.89 -1.19 -3.06
N ILE A 265 8.33 -0.63 -1.97
CA ILE A 265 8.56 -1.06 -0.58
C ILE A 265 7.25 -1.54 0.03
N ASP A 266 7.29 -2.10 1.22
CA ASP A 266 6.15 -2.57 2.01
C ASP A 266 5.28 -3.62 1.30
N TRP A 267 5.82 -4.84 1.19
CA TRP A 267 5.15 -6.00 0.57
C TRP A 267 4.22 -6.76 1.53
N SER A 268 3.67 -6.06 2.54
CA SER A 268 2.81 -6.65 3.58
C SER A 268 1.56 -7.34 3.03
N PHE A 269 1.11 -6.96 1.83
CA PHE A 269 -0.07 -7.55 1.19
C PHE A 269 0.25 -8.38 -0.06
N PHE A 270 1.53 -8.76 -0.24
CA PHE A 270 1.95 -9.58 -1.37
C PHE A 270 1.06 -10.79 -1.61
N GLY A 271 0.61 -10.94 -2.85
CA GLY A 271 -0.26 -12.05 -3.20
C GLY A 271 -0.68 -12.06 -4.65
N THR A 272 -1.92 -12.49 -4.92
CA THR A 272 -2.51 -12.45 -6.24
C THR A 272 -3.83 -11.70 -6.25
N ALA A 273 -4.08 -10.97 -7.33
CA ALA A 273 -5.30 -10.20 -7.56
C ALA A 273 -5.71 -10.24 -9.03
N ALA A 274 -6.86 -9.70 -9.39
CA ALA A 274 -7.21 -9.50 -10.79
C ALA A 274 -6.26 -8.48 -11.44
N VAL A 275 -5.92 -8.68 -12.72
CA VAL A 275 -5.18 -7.68 -13.50
C VAL A 275 -5.98 -6.38 -13.50
N GLY A 276 -5.37 -5.30 -13.01
CA GLY A 276 -6.02 -4.00 -12.83
C GLY A 276 -6.38 -3.64 -11.38
N GLN A 277 -6.31 -4.57 -10.40
CA GLN A 277 -6.61 -4.22 -9.00
C GLN A 277 -5.56 -3.28 -8.41
N ASP A 278 -4.26 -3.50 -8.66
CA ASP A 278 -3.20 -2.59 -8.23
C ASP A 278 -3.34 -1.19 -8.84
N LEU A 279 -3.83 -1.09 -10.07
CA LEU A 279 -4.18 0.18 -10.70
C LEU A 279 -5.32 0.89 -9.96
N GLY A 280 -6.38 0.15 -9.62
CA GLY A 280 -7.53 0.72 -8.89
C GLY A 280 -7.14 1.26 -7.53
N HIS A 281 -6.28 0.54 -6.82
CA HIS A 281 -5.69 1.03 -5.58
C HIS A 281 -4.83 2.28 -5.84
N HIS A 282 -3.93 2.23 -6.83
CA HIS A 282 -3.06 3.37 -7.19
C HIS A 282 -3.86 4.64 -7.48
N ILE A 283 -4.96 4.55 -8.23
CA ILE A 283 -5.80 5.70 -8.55
C ILE A 283 -6.48 6.25 -7.30
N ALA A 284 -7.20 5.41 -6.57
CA ALA A 284 -8.08 5.85 -5.51
C ALA A 284 -7.34 6.27 -4.24
N ILE A 285 -6.27 5.56 -3.86
CA ILE A 285 -5.53 5.87 -2.64
C ILE A 285 -4.68 7.14 -2.77
N ASN A 286 -4.13 7.40 -3.96
CA ASN A 286 -3.36 8.62 -4.21
C ASN A 286 -4.25 9.88 -4.21
N LEU A 287 -5.53 9.74 -4.58
CA LEU A 287 -6.54 10.77 -4.38
C LEU A 287 -6.86 10.95 -2.90
N PHE A 288 -7.09 9.85 -2.19
CA PHE A 288 -7.48 9.88 -0.78
C PHE A 288 -6.37 10.44 0.14
N HIS A 289 -5.11 10.23 -0.20
CA HIS A 289 -3.94 10.76 0.50
C HIS A 289 -3.36 12.04 -0.12
N ASP A 290 -4.15 12.78 -0.89
CA ASP A 290 -3.82 14.10 -1.48
C ASP A 290 -2.54 14.15 -2.34
N ALA A 291 -2.04 13.02 -2.79
CA ALA A 291 -1.01 13.01 -3.81
C ALA A 291 -1.54 13.55 -5.16
N VAL A 292 -2.85 13.47 -5.36
CA VAL A 292 -3.59 14.03 -6.49
C VAL A 292 -4.67 14.97 -5.96
N ARG A 293 -4.78 16.15 -6.55
CA ARG A 293 -5.86 17.09 -6.20
C ARG A 293 -7.21 16.54 -6.65
N PRO A 294 -8.29 16.76 -5.90
CA PRO A 294 -9.63 16.30 -6.30
C PRO A 294 -10.06 16.75 -7.69
N GLY A 295 -9.76 17.99 -8.09
CA GLY A 295 -10.05 18.52 -9.42
C GLY A 295 -9.30 17.84 -10.57
N ASP A 296 -8.22 17.11 -10.30
CA ASP A 296 -7.43 16.37 -11.27
C ASP A 296 -7.82 14.87 -11.32
N ALA A 297 -8.81 14.43 -10.53
CA ALA A 297 -9.14 13.03 -10.30
C ALA A 297 -9.46 12.25 -11.58
N GLU A 298 -10.31 12.80 -12.47
CA GLU A 298 -10.67 12.14 -13.73
C GLU A 298 -9.47 12.05 -14.69
N SER A 299 -8.70 13.14 -14.82
CA SER A 299 -7.49 13.18 -15.65
C SER A 299 -6.43 12.19 -15.14
N HIS A 300 -6.27 12.08 -13.82
CA HIS A 300 -5.40 11.08 -13.20
C HIS A 300 -5.87 9.66 -13.52
N ASN A 301 -7.16 9.38 -13.35
CA ASN A 301 -7.73 8.06 -13.64
C ASN A 301 -7.50 7.65 -15.11
N GLU A 302 -7.83 8.53 -16.05
CA GLU A 302 -7.65 8.27 -17.48
C GLU A 302 -6.17 8.05 -17.81
N THR A 303 -5.29 8.96 -17.40
CA THR A 303 -3.86 8.90 -17.72
C THR A 303 -3.17 7.69 -17.09
N ALA A 304 -3.46 7.38 -15.83
CA ALA A 304 -2.93 6.20 -15.14
C ALA A 304 -3.43 4.90 -15.79
N THR A 305 -4.71 4.85 -16.19
CA THR A 305 -5.29 3.67 -16.83
C THR A 305 -4.65 3.40 -18.20
N GLU A 306 -4.49 4.42 -19.05
CA GLU A 306 -3.82 4.26 -20.34
C GLU A 306 -2.36 3.86 -20.19
N ALA A 307 -1.64 4.47 -19.23
CA ALA A 307 -0.26 4.12 -18.94
C ALA A 307 -0.12 2.67 -18.46
N TYR A 308 -0.98 2.22 -17.56
CA TYR A 308 -0.99 0.83 -17.07
C TYR A 308 -1.28 -0.16 -18.19
N LEU A 309 -2.26 0.11 -19.04
CA LEU A 309 -2.57 -0.71 -20.21
C LEU A 309 -1.40 -0.75 -21.20
N ALA A 310 -0.69 0.36 -21.37
CA ALA A 310 0.50 0.40 -22.20
C ALA A 310 1.63 -0.47 -21.62
N GLY A 311 1.86 -0.42 -20.31
CA GLY A 311 2.82 -1.27 -19.60
C GLY A 311 2.48 -2.76 -19.71
N LEU A 312 1.22 -3.14 -19.50
CA LEU A 312 0.72 -4.51 -19.73
C LEU A 312 1.06 -5.03 -21.11
N ARG A 313 0.78 -4.22 -22.15
CA ARG A 313 0.99 -4.59 -23.57
C ARG A 313 2.47 -4.69 -23.91
N ALA A 314 3.30 -3.79 -23.37
CA ALA A 314 4.75 -3.79 -23.59
C ALA A 314 5.39 -5.12 -23.15
N ASP A 315 4.90 -5.69 -22.04
CA ASP A 315 5.36 -7.00 -21.51
C ASP A 315 4.49 -8.18 -21.99
N GLY A 316 3.78 -8.01 -23.10
CA GLY A 316 3.17 -9.12 -23.84
C GLY A 316 1.79 -9.56 -23.38
N TRP A 317 1.16 -8.89 -22.42
CA TRP A 317 -0.22 -9.19 -22.01
C TRP A 317 -1.21 -8.95 -23.18
N ARG A 318 -2.20 -9.85 -23.35
CA ARG A 318 -3.14 -9.85 -24.47
C ARG A 318 -4.62 -9.97 -24.05
N GLY A 319 -4.91 -9.77 -22.76
CA GLY A 319 -6.28 -9.81 -22.25
C GLY A 319 -7.09 -8.55 -22.60
N GLU A 320 -8.32 -8.51 -22.12
CA GLU A 320 -9.29 -7.48 -22.45
C GLU A 320 -9.09 -6.21 -21.60
N ALA A 321 -8.97 -5.06 -22.25
CA ALA A 321 -8.83 -3.77 -21.56
C ALA A 321 -10.07 -3.42 -20.72
N THR A 322 -11.25 -3.90 -21.12
CA THR A 322 -12.51 -3.74 -20.37
C THR A 322 -12.45 -4.42 -19.01
N ASP A 323 -11.83 -5.60 -18.89
CA ASP A 323 -11.64 -6.30 -17.63
C ASP A 323 -10.71 -5.51 -16.69
N VAL A 324 -9.62 -4.95 -17.24
CA VAL A 324 -8.68 -4.10 -16.47
C VAL A 324 -9.37 -2.85 -15.96
N ARG A 325 -10.15 -2.17 -16.78
CA ARG A 325 -10.91 -0.97 -16.40
C ARG A 325 -11.95 -1.28 -15.35
N PHE A 326 -12.67 -2.38 -15.50
CA PHE A 326 -13.61 -2.85 -14.49
C PHE A 326 -12.90 -3.16 -13.17
N ALA A 327 -11.80 -3.91 -13.22
CA ALA A 327 -11.04 -4.27 -12.04
C ALA A 327 -10.52 -3.03 -11.29
N ALA A 328 -9.98 -2.05 -12.04
CA ALA A 328 -9.49 -0.80 -11.45
C ALA A 328 -10.63 0.00 -10.81
N THR A 329 -11.74 0.20 -11.53
CA THR A 329 -12.88 0.98 -11.05
C THR A 329 -13.52 0.34 -9.81
N ALA A 330 -13.79 -0.97 -9.85
CA ALA A 330 -14.41 -1.68 -8.75
C ALA A 330 -13.50 -1.75 -7.51
N THR A 331 -12.19 -1.97 -7.70
CA THR A 331 -11.23 -2.01 -6.58
C THR A 331 -11.09 -0.65 -5.92
N GLY A 332 -10.85 0.42 -6.70
CA GLY A 332 -10.71 1.77 -6.16
C GLY A 332 -11.95 2.21 -5.39
N ALA A 333 -13.14 1.93 -5.92
CA ALA A 333 -14.39 2.23 -5.25
C ALA A 333 -14.56 1.41 -3.95
N LEU A 334 -14.52 0.08 -4.03
CA LEU A 334 -14.77 -0.78 -2.88
C LEU A 334 -13.81 -0.53 -1.73
N GLN A 335 -12.51 -0.44 -2.04
CA GLN A 335 -11.48 -0.25 -1.03
C GLN A 335 -11.61 1.12 -0.37
N THR A 336 -11.67 2.18 -1.16
CA THR A 336 -11.53 3.54 -0.63
C THR A 336 -12.85 4.09 -0.10
N VAL A 337 -14.00 3.79 -0.73
CA VAL A 337 -15.30 4.19 -0.18
C VAL A 337 -15.59 3.48 1.14
N SER A 338 -15.30 2.18 1.26
CA SER A 338 -15.50 1.46 2.52
C SER A 338 -14.63 2.02 3.64
N PHE A 339 -13.40 2.42 3.32
CA PHE A 339 -12.47 3.05 4.28
C PHE A 339 -12.93 4.46 4.67
N ALA A 340 -13.28 5.31 3.68
CA ALA A 340 -13.78 6.65 3.91
C ALA A 340 -15.05 6.66 4.77
N ALA A 341 -15.95 5.69 4.57
CA ALA A 341 -17.13 5.55 5.41
C ALA A 341 -16.82 5.29 6.89
N CYS A 342 -15.67 4.66 7.19
CA CYS A 342 -15.21 4.54 8.59
C CYS A 342 -14.85 5.89 9.20
N PHE A 343 -14.30 6.83 8.42
CA PHE A 343 -14.05 8.19 8.89
C PHE A 343 -15.36 8.95 9.15
N ILE A 344 -16.36 8.77 8.28
CA ILE A 344 -17.71 9.34 8.52
C ILE A 344 -18.29 8.80 9.83
N ALA A 345 -18.18 7.50 10.10
CA ALA A 345 -18.65 6.91 11.35
C ALA A 345 -17.98 7.54 12.59
N ARG A 346 -16.69 7.89 12.50
CA ARG A 346 -15.95 8.49 13.61
C ARG A 346 -16.38 9.92 13.96
N LEU A 347 -17.06 10.61 13.05
CA LEU A 347 -17.70 11.92 13.34
C LEU A 347 -19.03 11.77 14.10
N CYS A 348 -19.53 10.54 14.23
CA CYS A 348 -20.81 10.26 14.85
C CYS A 348 -20.65 10.06 16.36
N PRO A 349 -21.28 10.86 17.24
CA PRO A 349 -21.17 10.71 18.70
C PRO A 349 -21.59 9.32 19.20
N GLU A 350 -22.48 8.66 18.48
CA GLU A 350 -23.01 7.32 18.82
C GLU A 350 -22.00 6.20 18.56
N PHE A 351 -20.95 6.46 17.76
CA PHE A 351 -19.92 5.47 17.43
C PHE A 351 -18.85 5.29 18.52
N GLY A 352 -18.84 6.16 19.54
CA GLY A 352 -17.84 6.16 20.63
C GLY A 352 -17.18 7.53 20.78
N ALA A 353 -15.95 7.57 21.26
CA ALA A 353 -15.23 8.83 21.38
C ALA A 353 -15.10 9.50 20.00
N VAL A 354 -15.63 10.69 19.88
CA VAL A 354 -15.49 11.52 18.67
C VAL A 354 -13.98 11.72 18.43
N GLN A 355 -13.49 11.22 17.30
CA GLN A 355 -12.11 11.45 16.91
C GLN A 355 -12.00 12.78 16.17
N GLN A 356 -11.04 13.59 16.59
CA GLN A 356 -10.73 14.88 15.98
C GLN A 356 -9.85 14.71 14.72
N TRP A 357 -10.15 13.67 13.91
CA TRP A 357 -9.34 13.40 12.72
C TRP A 357 -9.31 14.57 11.70
N PRO A 358 -10.37 15.40 11.55
CA PRO A 358 -10.27 16.54 10.66
C PRO A 358 -9.29 17.60 11.18
N GLU A 359 -9.25 17.82 12.49
CA GLU A 359 -8.34 18.76 13.16
C GLU A 359 -6.89 18.23 13.10
N GLU A 360 -6.67 16.95 13.38
CA GLU A 360 -5.37 16.30 13.28
C GLU A 360 -4.82 16.40 11.85
N LEU A 361 -5.65 16.15 10.85
CA LEU A 361 -5.27 16.25 9.44
C LEU A 361 -5.03 17.70 9.00
N ALA A 362 -5.76 18.66 9.54
CA ALA A 362 -5.55 20.08 9.28
C ALA A 362 -4.23 20.58 9.88
N GLU A 363 -3.87 20.13 11.08
CA GLU A 363 -2.59 20.40 11.71
C GLU A 363 -1.41 19.81 10.91
N GLU A 364 -1.50 18.52 10.56
CA GLU A 364 -0.51 17.82 9.72
C GLU A 364 -0.25 18.55 8.39
N ARG A 365 -1.30 19.06 7.75
CA ARG A 365 -1.23 19.75 6.46
C ARG A 365 -0.96 21.25 6.58
N SER A 366 -0.85 21.79 7.80
CA SER A 366 -0.69 23.22 8.05
C SER A 366 -1.77 24.06 7.35
N THR A 367 -3.05 23.63 7.44
CA THR A 367 -4.21 24.29 6.84
C THR A 367 -5.37 24.31 7.83
N ASP A 368 -6.55 24.82 7.44
CA ASP A 368 -7.73 24.80 8.26
C ASP A 368 -8.62 23.58 8.00
N VAL A 369 -9.49 23.27 8.97
CA VAL A 369 -10.42 22.12 8.92
C VAL A 369 -11.38 22.21 7.74
N ASP A 370 -11.84 23.40 7.39
CA ASP A 370 -12.79 23.57 6.27
C ASP A 370 -12.13 23.22 4.94
N ALA A 371 -10.89 23.66 4.70
CA ALA A 371 -10.14 23.32 3.49
C ALA A 371 -9.86 21.80 3.39
N VAL A 372 -9.52 21.15 4.52
CA VAL A 372 -9.37 19.69 4.57
C VAL A 372 -10.66 19.00 4.21
N MET A 373 -11.77 19.40 4.81
CA MET A 373 -13.07 18.76 4.60
C MET A 373 -13.62 19.01 3.21
N ASP A 374 -13.37 20.19 2.62
CA ASP A 374 -13.73 20.47 1.23
C ASP A 374 -13.01 19.52 0.27
N ALA A 375 -11.70 19.38 0.39
CA ALA A 375 -10.90 18.46 -0.43
C ALA A 375 -11.29 16.99 -0.20
N TRP A 376 -11.47 16.58 1.06
CA TRP A 376 -11.87 15.22 1.40
C TRP A 376 -13.24 14.86 0.85
N CYS A 377 -14.22 15.74 1.01
CA CYS A 377 -15.58 15.53 0.49
C CYS A 377 -15.63 15.55 -1.04
N GLU A 378 -14.82 16.37 -1.71
CA GLU A 378 -14.68 16.35 -3.17
C GLU A 378 -14.10 15.03 -3.66
N THR A 379 -13.02 14.55 -3.04
CA THR A 379 -12.46 13.22 -3.28
C THR A 379 -13.49 12.11 -3.07
N PHE A 380 -14.21 12.15 -1.94
CA PHE A 380 -15.22 11.14 -1.64
C PHE A 380 -16.37 11.12 -2.67
N ARG A 381 -16.84 12.28 -3.13
CA ARG A 381 -17.82 12.37 -4.23
C ARG A 381 -17.32 11.69 -5.49
N TYR A 382 -16.06 11.93 -5.87
CA TYR A 382 -15.47 11.27 -7.02
C TYR A 382 -15.41 9.74 -6.85
N LEU A 383 -15.00 9.26 -5.69
CA LEU A 383 -14.96 7.83 -5.38
C LEU A 383 -16.34 7.17 -5.43
N LEU A 384 -17.39 7.88 -5.02
CA LEU A 384 -18.78 7.41 -5.19
C LEU A 384 -19.15 7.28 -6.68
N THR A 385 -18.68 8.18 -7.55
CA THR A 385 -18.92 8.03 -9.01
C THR A 385 -18.21 6.79 -9.59
N LEU A 386 -17.05 6.42 -9.07
CA LEU A 386 -16.41 5.13 -9.43
C LEU A 386 -17.27 3.95 -8.98
N GLY A 387 -17.87 4.03 -7.78
CA GLY A 387 -18.81 3.04 -7.27
C GLY A 387 -20.02 2.85 -8.20
N GLU A 388 -20.63 3.94 -8.64
CA GLU A 388 -21.75 3.92 -9.58
C GLU A 388 -21.36 3.37 -10.96
N ARG A 389 -20.13 3.64 -11.41
CA ARG A 389 -19.60 3.06 -12.67
C ARG A 389 -19.40 1.55 -12.51
N ALA A 390 -18.86 1.11 -11.37
CA ALA A 390 -18.64 -0.31 -11.09
C ALA A 390 -19.95 -1.10 -10.99
N THR A 391 -20.96 -0.56 -10.29
CA THR A 391 -22.27 -1.22 -10.14
C THR A 391 -23.03 -1.28 -11.47
N ARG A 392 -22.98 -0.23 -12.29
CA ARG A 392 -23.56 -0.24 -13.65
C ARG A 392 -22.93 -1.31 -14.53
N ALA A 393 -21.61 -1.49 -14.47
CA ALA A 393 -20.90 -2.51 -15.25
C ALA A 393 -21.25 -3.96 -14.84
N LEU A 394 -22.02 -4.19 -13.77
CA LEU A 394 -22.57 -5.50 -13.45
C LEU A 394 -23.82 -5.84 -14.29
N ALA A 395 -24.50 -4.83 -14.83
CA ALA A 395 -25.74 -5.01 -15.60
C ALA A 395 -25.47 -5.22 -17.11
N ASP A 396 -24.28 -4.82 -17.55
CA ASP A 396 -23.78 -5.01 -18.92
C ASP A 396 -23.08 -6.38 -19.08
#